data_d08e3664f79dca69ff2e6a89c954993d
#
_entry.id   d08e3664f79dca69ff2e6a89c954993d
#
_cell.length_a   1.000
_cell.length_b   1.000
_cell.length_c   1.000
_cell.angle_alpha   90.00
_cell.angle_beta   90.00
_cell.angle_gamma   90.00
#
_symmetry.space_group_name_H-M   'P 1'
#
loop_
_entity.id
_entity.type
_entity.pdbx_description
1 polymer ?
#
loop_
_entity_poly.entity_id
_entity_poly.type
_entity_poly.pdbx_seq_one_letter_code
_entity_poly.pdbx_strand_id
1 'polypeptide(L)'
;MRKLDRYIAWNFIAPFAIATAFITGLYIVGDAFGKLDDYIEEAGAIGEALARMTQMYALRIPAFVAPIVPMGMLFGAAYGISQLSGRNELTAMKACGIGLWRILAPVYVAAAVIALLGMANRELLVPRVETDVAGDLARYTGEAKKFRRVTLCLEREETWFTMEYNVERRRARSVSITRPTTREHIRALEARPVAGGWVLTDATVGDQTFPRFTLKTALRRRDVERALVDPSVCPISDLRDLIRAEPANRAYRMLYHARLTYPFVGIILVGLGLPFVIGHERIGRSRLLGVGVCVVICMIFYTVNFVAHNLGKTGYLPPALAAWLPTVVFGALGFYFLDTLHS
;
A
#
# COMPACT_ATOMS: atom_id res chain seq x y z
N MET A 1 11.62 20.34 24.39
CA MET A 1 10.15 20.44 24.20
C MET A 1 9.53 20.98 25.49
N ARG A 2 8.69 22.01 25.42
CA ARG A 2 7.93 22.54 26.56
C ARG A 2 6.94 21.46 27.02
N LYS A 3 6.59 21.43 28.32
CA LYS A 3 5.63 20.47 28.88
C LYS A 3 4.29 20.45 28.13
N LEU A 4 3.84 21.64 27.67
CA LEU A 4 2.63 21.82 26.88
C LEU A 4 2.71 21.08 25.52
N ASP A 5 3.83 21.21 24.80
CA ASP A 5 3.99 20.58 23.48
C ASP A 5 3.90 19.05 23.58
N ARG A 6 4.53 18.49 24.61
CA ARG A 6 4.47 17.05 24.89
C ARG A 6 3.06 16.59 25.27
N TYR A 7 2.35 17.40 26.05
CA TYR A 7 0.98 17.10 26.44
C TYR A 7 0.05 17.06 25.22
N ILE A 8 0.11 18.07 24.36
CA ILE A 8 -0.70 18.15 23.11
C ILE A 8 -0.33 17.00 22.17
N ALA A 9 0.96 16.74 21.96
CA ALA A 9 1.41 15.62 21.13
C ALA A 9 0.92 14.29 21.65
N TRP A 10 0.92 14.06 22.97
CA TRP A 10 0.42 12.82 23.57
C TRP A 10 -1.09 12.65 23.39
N ASN A 11 -1.87 13.73 23.53
CA ASN A 11 -3.31 13.73 23.25
C ASN A 11 -3.64 13.44 21.78
N PHE A 12 -2.67 13.55 20.86
CA PHE A 12 -2.80 13.11 19.48
C PHE A 12 -2.32 11.66 19.28
N ILE A 13 -1.12 11.32 19.79
CA ILE A 13 -0.47 10.03 19.54
C ILE A 13 -1.26 8.87 20.15
N ALA A 14 -1.76 9.01 21.37
CA ALA A 14 -2.49 7.94 22.05
C ALA A 14 -3.81 7.59 21.30
N PRO A 15 -4.71 8.53 20.98
CA PRO A 15 -5.89 8.23 20.17
C PRO A 15 -5.55 7.74 18.75
N PHE A 16 -4.48 8.24 18.13
CA PHE A 16 -3.97 7.74 16.86
C PHE A 16 -3.64 6.25 16.93
N ALA A 17 -2.87 5.84 17.95
CA ALA A 17 -2.50 4.44 18.13
C ALA A 17 -3.73 3.54 18.34
N ILE A 18 -4.67 4.00 19.17
CA ILE A 18 -5.92 3.26 19.45
C ILE A 18 -6.76 3.15 18.18
N ALA A 19 -6.97 4.26 17.45
CA ALA A 19 -7.76 4.26 16.21
C ALA A 19 -7.12 3.36 15.14
N THR A 20 -5.80 3.46 14.96
CA THR A 20 -5.07 2.63 13.99
C THR A 20 -5.16 1.15 14.36
N ALA A 21 -4.95 0.79 15.62
CA ALA A 21 -5.07 -0.58 16.10
C ALA A 21 -6.50 -1.12 15.92
N PHE A 22 -7.51 -0.33 16.26
CA PHE A 22 -8.92 -0.71 16.11
C PHE A 22 -9.31 -0.94 14.65
N ILE A 23 -8.98 0.00 13.76
CA ILE A 23 -9.29 -0.12 12.32
C ILE A 23 -8.53 -1.30 11.71
N THR A 24 -7.25 -1.49 12.10
CA THR A 24 -6.45 -2.65 11.63
C THR A 24 -7.04 -3.96 12.12
N GLY A 25 -7.44 -4.04 13.38
CA GLY A 25 -8.11 -5.23 13.94
C GLY A 25 -9.40 -5.56 13.21
N LEU A 26 -10.25 -4.55 12.95
CA LEU A 26 -11.50 -4.72 12.20
C LEU A 26 -11.25 -5.20 10.77
N TYR A 27 -10.21 -4.64 10.12
CA TYR A 27 -9.81 -5.05 8.77
C TYR A 27 -9.32 -6.51 8.75
N ILE A 28 -8.47 -6.90 9.72
CA ILE A 28 -7.97 -8.29 9.84
C ILE A 28 -9.12 -9.26 10.07
N VAL A 29 -10.05 -8.92 10.97
CA VAL A 29 -11.22 -9.76 11.24
C VAL A 29 -12.08 -9.94 9.98
N GLY A 30 -12.37 -8.86 9.25
CA GLY A 30 -13.13 -8.92 8.00
C GLY A 30 -12.45 -9.76 6.92
N ASP A 31 -11.14 -9.59 6.72
CA ASP A 31 -10.36 -10.37 5.74
C ASP A 31 -10.25 -11.85 6.16
N ALA A 32 -10.10 -12.12 7.47
CA ALA A 32 -10.03 -13.47 8.03
C ALA A 32 -11.33 -14.24 7.83
N PHE A 33 -12.49 -13.61 8.08
CA PHE A 33 -13.79 -14.25 7.82
C PHE A 33 -13.98 -14.58 6.34
N GLY A 34 -13.55 -13.70 5.44
CA GLY A 34 -13.65 -13.93 3.99
C GLY A 34 -12.78 -15.08 3.46
N LYS A 35 -11.76 -15.49 4.23
CA LYS A 35 -10.80 -16.56 3.84
C LYS A 35 -10.89 -17.80 4.70
N LEU A 36 -11.76 -17.82 5.70
CA LEU A 36 -11.83 -18.89 6.69
C LEU A 36 -12.10 -20.25 6.04
N ASP A 37 -13.00 -20.29 5.08
CA ASP A 37 -13.39 -21.53 4.38
C ASP A 37 -12.20 -22.12 3.62
N ASP A 38 -11.41 -21.31 2.93
CA ASP A 38 -10.22 -21.75 2.21
C ASP A 38 -9.18 -22.39 3.16
N TYR A 39 -9.00 -21.78 4.34
CA TYR A 39 -8.06 -22.29 5.34
C TYR A 39 -8.52 -23.59 6.00
N ILE A 40 -9.84 -23.73 6.24
CA ILE A 40 -10.41 -24.95 6.84
C ILE A 40 -10.31 -26.12 5.85
N GLU A 41 -10.61 -25.86 4.56
CA GLU A 41 -10.53 -26.88 3.51
C GLU A 41 -9.11 -27.44 3.36
N GLU A 42 -8.08 -26.60 3.53
CA GLU A 42 -6.69 -27.02 3.39
C GLU A 42 -6.10 -27.61 4.68
N ALA A 43 -6.49 -27.14 5.85
CA ALA A 43 -5.97 -27.61 7.13
C ALA A 43 -6.64 -28.91 7.61
N GLY A 44 -7.85 -29.21 7.16
CA GLY A 44 -8.64 -30.36 7.60
C GLY A 44 -9.15 -30.29 9.04
N ALA A 45 -8.70 -29.30 9.85
CA ALA A 45 -9.14 -29.07 11.23
C ALA A 45 -9.19 -27.58 11.56
N ILE A 46 -10.27 -27.13 12.17
CA ILE A 46 -10.50 -25.73 12.52
C ILE A 46 -9.40 -25.15 13.42
N GLY A 47 -8.92 -25.93 14.40
CA GLY A 47 -7.86 -25.47 15.32
C GLY A 47 -6.52 -25.20 14.61
N GLU A 48 -6.15 -26.02 13.64
CA GLU A 48 -4.94 -25.84 12.86
C GLU A 48 -5.09 -24.69 11.88
N ALA A 49 -6.25 -24.53 11.24
CA ALA A 49 -6.57 -23.39 10.40
C ALA A 49 -6.41 -22.06 11.15
N LEU A 50 -7.01 -21.95 12.35
CA LEU A 50 -6.93 -20.74 13.19
C LEU A 50 -5.49 -20.43 13.63
N ALA A 51 -4.70 -21.45 14.03
CA ALA A 51 -3.30 -21.25 14.42
C ALA A 51 -2.48 -20.70 13.25
N ARG A 52 -2.62 -21.28 12.06
CA ARG A 52 -1.93 -20.82 10.84
C ARG A 52 -2.36 -19.41 10.43
N MET A 53 -3.67 -19.13 10.45
CA MET A 53 -4.20 -17.79 10.19
C MET A 53 -3.61 -16.77 11.16
N THR A 54 -3.62 -17.04 12.45
CA THR A 54 -3.08 -16.12 13.47
C THR A 54 -1.59 -15.81 13.20
N GLN A 55 -0.79 -16.82 12.93
CA GLN A 55 0.63 -16.63 12.61
C GLN A 55 0.82 -15.78 11.36
N MET A 56 0.05 -16.04 10.32
CA MET A 56 0.13 -15.32 9.06
C MET A 56 -0.30 -13.88 9.20
N TYR A 57 -1.44 -13.61 9.87
CA TYR A 57 -1.90 -12.24 10.09
C TYR A 57 -0.94 -11.46 10.98
N ALA A 58 -0.35 -12.09 12.02
CA ALA A 58 0.64 -11.45 12.87
C ALA A 58 1.87 -10.97 12.08
N LEU A 59 2.36 -11.78 11.13
CA LEU A 59 3.46 -11.39 10.25
C LEU A 59 3.08 -10.24 9.30
N ARG A 60 1.82 -10.18 8.83
CA ARG A 60 1.34 -9.18 7.87
C ARG A 60 0.83 -7.88 8.50
N ILE A 61 0.85 -7.72 9.82
CA ILE A 61 0.46 -6.47 10.49
C ILE A 61 1.08 -5.24 9.83
N PRO A 62 2.40 -5.17 9.51
CA PRO A 62 3.01 -4.01 8.86
C PRO A 62 2.35 -3.64 7.53
N ALA A 63 1.92 -4.62 6.75
CA ALA A 63 1.27 -4.41 5.47
C ALA A 63 -0.16 -3.87 5.64
N PHE A 64 -0.91 -4.37 6.62
CA PHE A 64 -2.27 -3.92 6.91
C PHE A 64 -2.30 -2.52 7.55
N VAL A 65 -1.34 -2.21 8.40
CA VAL A 65 -1.23 -0.89 9.04
C VAL A 65 -0.92 0.22 8.02
N ALA A 66 -0.10 -0.07 7.00
CA ALA A 66 0.37 0.95 6.05
C ALA A 66 -0.75 1.79 5.40
N PRO A 67 -1.84 1.24 4.84
CA PRO A 67 -2.92 2.04 4.26
C PRO A 67 -3.81 2.74 5.31
N ILE A 68 -3.79 2.27 6.56
CA ILE A 68 -4.66 2.75 7.65
C ILE A 68 -4.05 3.95 8.40
N VAL A 69 -2.71 4.07 8.42
CA VAL A 69 -2.00 5.16 9.13
C VAL A 69 -2.58 6.54 8.83
N PRO A 70 -2.80 6.98 7.58
CA PRO A 70 -3.35 8.32 7.32
C PRO A 70 -4.74 8.55 7.91
N MET A 71 -5.61 7.53 7.89
CA MET A 71 -6.93 7.59 8.54
C MET A 71 -6.80 7.71 10.05
N GLY A 72 -5.96 6.86 10.64
CA GLY A 72 -5.67 6.90 12.08
C GLY A 72 -5.16 8.27 12.53
N MET A 73 -4.31 8.93 11.71
CA MET A 73 -3.81 10.28 11.99
C MET A 73 -4.96 11.29 12.05
N LEU A 74 -5.91 11.26 11.11
CA LEU A 74 -7.07 12.14 11.13
C LEU A 74 -7.94 11.91 12.38
N PHE A 75 -8.28 10.65 12.66
CA PHE A 75 -9.09 10.32 13.84
C PHE A 75 -8.38 10.65 15.14
N GLY A 76 -7.08 10.40 15.23
CA GLY A 76 -6.27 10.75 16.39
C GLY A 76 -6.23 12.26 16.64
N ALA A 77 -6.05 13.05 15.58
CA ALA A 77 -6.06 14.52 15.67
C ALA A 77 -7.44 15.06 16.05
N ALA A 78 -8.48 14.55 15.38
CA ALA A 78 -9.86 14.96 15.65
C ALA A 78 -10.28 14.66 17.09
N TYR A 79 -10.03 13.45 17.56
CA TYR A 79 -10.36 13.06 18.93
C TYR A 79 -9.52 13.81 19.96
N GLY A 80 -8.20 13.94 19.73
CA GLY A 80 -7.31 14.63 20.66
C GLY A 80 -7.68 16.11 20.84
N ILE A 81 -7.94 16.83 19.75
CA ILE A 81 -8.37 18.24 19.80
C ILE A 81 -9.78 18.37 20.40
N SER A 82 -10.70 17.49 20.03
CA SER A 82 -12.04 17.47 20.62
C SER A 82 -12.01 17.22 22.14
N GLN A 83 -11.09 16.38 22.62
CA GLN A 83 -10.90 16.13 24.04
C GLN A 83 -10.38 17.38 24.79
N LEU A 84 -9.37 18.07 24.21
CA LEU A 84 -8.83 19.30 24.77
C LEU A 84 -9.90 20.40 24.82
N SER A 85 -10.70 20.52 23.80
CA SER A 85 -11.79 21.49 23.77
C SER A 85 -12.91 21.15 24.74
N GLY A 86 -13.34 19.91 24.79
CA GLY A 86 -14.40 19.49 25.70
C GLY A 86 -14.05 19.57 27.20
N ARG A 87 -12.75 19.73 27.50
CA ARG A 87 -12.26 20.06 28.85
C ARG A 87 -12.04 21.56 29.05
N ASN A 88 -12.41 22.38 28.07
CA ASN A 88 -12.14 23.82 28.00
C ASN A 88 -10.64 24.21 28.03
N GLU A 89 -9.74 23.22 27.85
CA GLU A 89 -8.29 23.47 27.83
C GLU A 89 -7.86 24.28 26.61
N LEU A 90 -8.47 24.00 25.44
CA LEU A 90 -8.22 24.76 24.23
C LEU A 90 -8.65 26.23 24.39
N THR A 91 -9.80 26.49 25.00
CA THR A 91 -10.31 27.84 25.31
C THR A 91 -9.43 28.55 26.32
N ALA A 92 -8.97 27.86 27.36
CA ALA A 92 -8.04 28.41 28.34
C ALA A 92 -6.70 28.81 27.73
N MET A 93 -6.13 27.96 26.85
CA MET A 93 -4.89 28.27 26.14
C MET A 93 -5.04 29.49 25.25
N LYS A 94 -6.16 29.65 24.53
CA LYS A 94 -6.46 30.83 23.72
C LYS A 94 -6.64 32.06 24.57
N ALA A 95 -7.32 31.97 25.71
CA ALA A 95 -7.51 33.08 26.66
C ALA A 95 -6.17 33.58 27.26
N CYS A 96 -5.18 32.69 27.39
CA CYS A 96 -3.81 33.03 27.76
C CYS A 96 -2.99 33.64 26.62
N GLY A 97 -3.59 33.93 25.45
CA GLY A 97 -2.92 34.56 24.31
C GLY A 97 -2.09 33.56 23.46
N ILE A 98 -2.24 32.25 23.65
CA ILE A 98 -1.54 31.27 22.84
C ILE A 98 -2.26 31.13 21.49
N GLY A 99 -1.60 31.51 20.40
CA GLY A 99 -2.15 31.40 19.04
C GLY A 99 -2.45 29.98 18.63
N LEU A 100 -3.48 29.81 17.80
CA LEU A 100 -3.95 28.50 17.33
C LEU A 100 -2.84 27.67 16.65
N TRP A 101 -2.05 28.29 15.79
CA TRP A 101 -0.91 27.63 15.12
C TRP A 101 0.12 27.08 16.11
N ARG A 102 0.34 27.78 17.21
CA ARG A 102 1.26 27.33 18.27
C ARG A 102 0.73 26.11 19.01
N ILE A 103 -0.61 26.00 19.12
CA ILE A 103 -1.27 24.83 19.73
C ILE A 103 -1.24 23.63 18.76
N LEU A 104 -1.45 23.87 17.45
CA LEU A 104 -1.48 22.83 16.45
C LEU A 104 -0.08 22.34 16.01
N ALA A 105 0.96 23.16 16.17
CA ALA A 105 2.33 22.82 15.77
C ALA A 105 2.82 21.45 16.30
N PRO A 106 2.63 21.08 17.59
CA PRO A 106 3.02 19.77 18.11
C PRO A 106 2.27 18.60 17.43
N VAL A 107 1.00 18.83 17.03
CA VAL A 107 0.20 17.81 16.30
C VAL A 107 0.80 17.60 14.90
N TYR A 108 1.12 18.66 14.16
CA TYR A 108 1.72 18.56 12.83
C TYR A 108 3.12 17.95 12.86
N VAL A 109 3.94 18.29 13.88
CA VAL A 109 5.26 17.69 14.05
C VAL A 109 5.14 16.19 14.32
N ALA A 110 4.24 15.79 15.22
CA ALA A 110 3.98 14.38 15.48
C ALA A 110 3.40 13.67 14.25
N ALA A 111 2.48 14.31 13.52
CA ALA A 111 1.94 13.80 12.26
C ALA A 111 3.02 13.60 11.20
N ALA A 112 3.96 14.54 11.05
CA ALA A 112 5.08 14.39 10.12
C ALA A 112 6.01 13.22 10.51
N VAL A 113 6.30 13.05 11.79
CA VAL A 113 7.09 11.90 12.27
C VAL A 113 6.36 10.58 11.98
N ILE A 114 5.06 10.49 12.26
CA ILE A 114 4.25 9.30 11.98
C ILE A 114 4.20 9.02 10.48
N ALA A 115 4.05 10.05 9.64
CA ALA A 115 4.04 9.90 8.18
C ALA A 115 5.37 9.35 7.64
N LEU A 116 6.51 9.82 8.18
CA LEU A 116 7.83 9.30 7.83
C LEU A 116 8.02 7.85 8.29
N LEU A 117 7.58 7.53 9.51
CA LEU A 117 7.61 6.14 10.02
C LEU A 117 6.70 5.23 9.19
N GLY A 118 5.52 5.71 8.78
CA GLY A 118 4.60 4.99 7.88
C GLY A 118 5.22 4.75 6.50
N MET A 119 5.94 5.74 5.96
CA MET A 119 6.69 5.57 4.71
C MET A 119 7.83 4.56 4.89
N ALA A 120 8.60 4.64 5.96
CA ALA A 120 9.66 3.67 6.26
C ALA A 120 9.09 2.25 6.41
N ASN A 121 7.97 2.08 7.12
CA ASN A 121 7.27 0.80 7.20
C ASN A 121 6.92 0.27 5.81
N ARG A 122 6.35 1.11 4.95
CA ARG A 122 5.92 0.74 3.60
C ARG A 122 7.08 0.40 2.66
N GLU A 123 8.24 1.01 2.83
CA GLU A 123 9.41 0.78 1.99
C GLU A 123 10.33 -0.34 2.49
N LEU A 124 10.43 -0.54 3.81
CA LEU A 124 11.40 -1.45 4.40
C LEU A 124 10.78 -2.74 4.93
N LEU A 125 9.63 -2.65 5.63
CA LEU A 125 9.00 -3.79 6.31
C LEU A 125 8.02 -4.52 5.38
N VAL A 126 7.13 -3.79 4.74
CA VAL A 126 6.07 -4.38 3.88
C VAL A 126 6.67 -5.25 2.77
N PRO A 127 7.66 -4.84 1.98
CA PRO A 127 8.20 -5.69 0.91
C PRO A 127 8.87 -6.96 1.44
N ARG A 128 9.56 -6.89 2.59
CA ARG A 128 10.18 -8.07 3.22
C ARG A 128 9.14 -9.08 3.66
N VAL A 129 8.14 -8.61 4.41
CA VAL A 129 7.07 -9.47 4.91
C VAL A 129 6.29 -10.11 3.77
N GLU A 130 5.89 -9.34 2.76
CA GLU A 130 5.12 -9.87 1.64
C GLU A 130 5.92 -10.84 0.77
N THR A 131 7.25 -10.65 0.63
CA THR A 131 8.08 -11.64 -0.09
C THR A 131 8.26 -12.93 0.70
N ASP A 132 8.38 -12.86 2.02
CA ASP A 132 8.54 -14.04 2.88
C ASP A 132 7.21 -14.81 2.99
N VAL A 133 6.10 -14.09 3.12
CA VAL A 133 4.76 -14.69 3.29
C VAL A 133 4.10 -15.08 1.95
N ALA A 134 4.49 -14.47 0.82
CA ALA A 134 3.88 -14.75 -0.49
C ALA A 134 3.90 -16.23 -0.86
N GLY A 135 4.99 -16.93 -0.55
CA GLY A 135 5.12 -18.37 -0.78
C GLY A 135 4.18 -19.22 0.05
N ASP A 136 4.00 -18.86 1.31
CA ASP A 136 3.14 -19.58 2.26
C ASP A 136 1.67 -19.21 2.01
N LEU A 137 1.36 -17.93 1.79
CA LEU A 137 0.01 -17.47 1.44
C LEU A 137 -0.51 -18.18 0.18
N ALA A 138 0.31 -18.21 -0.86
CA ALA A 138 -0.06 -18.89 -2.10
C ALA A 138 -0.36 -20.39 -1.88
N ARG A 139 0.27 -21.05 -0.92
CA ARG A 139 -0.02 -22.43 -0.54
C ARG A 139 -1.36 -22.55 0.18
N TYR A 140 -1.63 -21.66 1.15
CA TYR A 140 -2.82 -21.73 2.01
C TYR A 140 -4.11 -21.23 1.34
N THR A 141 -4.04 -20.33 0.37
CA THR A 141 -5.22 -19.86 -0.38
C THR A 141 -5.50 -20.66 -1.65
N GLY A 142 -4.80 -21.79 -1.85
CA GLY A 142 -4.93 -22.58 -3.09
C GLY A 142 -4.42 -21.85 -4.35
N GLU A 143 -3.97 -20.59 -4.23
CA GLU A 143 -3.41 -19.82 -5.34
C GLU A 143 -2.07 -20.38 -5.82
N ALA A 144 -1.32 -21.07 -4.96
CA ALA A 144 -0.11 -21.79 -5.35
C ALA A 144 -0.39 -22.91 -6.36
N LYS A 145 -1.61 -23.46 -6.32
CA LYS A 145 -2.07 -24.48 -7.28
C LYS A 145 -2.44 -23.89 -8.63
N LYS A 146 -2.69 -22.56 -8.69
CA LYS A 146 -3.04 -21.85 -9.93
C LYS A 146 -1.79 -21.41 -10.66
N PHE A 147 -1.82 -21.52 -11.98
CA PHE A 147 -0.81 -20.91 -12.83
C PHE A 147 -1.08 -19.41 -12.94
N ARG A 148 -0.10 -18.59 -12.60
CA ARG A 148 -0.18 -17.12 -12.71
C ARG A 148 0.67 -16.66 -13.87
N ARG A 149 0.11 -15.76 -14.70
CA ARG A 149 0.84 -15.19 -15.84
C ARG A 149 1.89 -14.18 -15.33
N VAL A 150 3.11 -14.38 -15.78
CA VAL A 150 4.25 -13.52 -15.50
C VAL A 150 4.85 -13.05 -16.83
N THR A 151 5.08 -11.77 -16.95
CA THR A 151 5.82 -11.20 -18.08
C THR A 151 7.03 -10.48 -17.52
N LEU A 152 8.21 -10.84 -18.01
CA LEU A 152 9.50 -10.29 -17.59
C LEU A 152 10.31 -9.89 -18.81
N CYS A 153 10.97 -8.74 -18.74
CA CYS A 153 11.95 -8.31 -19.72
C CYS A 153 13.35 -8.33 -19.09
N LEU A 154 14.28 -9.05 -19.71
CA LEU A 154 15.69 -8.96 -19.37
C LEU A 154 16.35 -7.90 -20.24
N GLU A 155 16.64 -6.73 -19.67
CA GLU A 155 17.25 -5.59 -20.38
C GLU A 155 18.59 -5.94 -21.03
N ARG A 156 19.44 -6.78 -20.37
CA ARG A 156 20.74 -7.19 -20.91
C ARG A 156 20.66 -8.04 -22.18
N GLU A 157 19.57 -8.77 -22.34
CA GLU A 157 19.38 -9.71 -23.45
C GLU A 157 18.28 -9.23 -24.41
N GLU A 158 17.63 -8.08 -24.13
CA GLU A 158 16.43 -7.57 -24.84
C GLU A 158 15.37 -8.67 -25.05
N THR A 159 15.25 -9.57 -24.07
CA THR A 159 14.47 -10.79 -24.19
C THR A 159 13.23 -10.71 -23.31
N TRP A 160 12.07 -10.89 -23.93
CA TRP A 160 10.78 -10.92 -23.23
C TRP A 160 10.39 -12.36 -22.92
N PHE A 161 10.11 -12.62 -21.65
CA PHE A 161 9.60 -13.90 -21.16
C PHE A 161 8.16 -13.71 -20.73
N THR A 162 7.24 -14.43 -21.37
CA THR A 162 5.85 -14.52 -20.89
C THR A 162 5.58 -15.99 -20.57
N MET A 163 5.17 -16.28 -19.36
CA MET A 163 4.92 -17.63 -18.89
C MET A 163 3.82 -17.67 -17.84
N GLU A 164 3.16 -18.79 -17.73
CA GLU A 164 2.28 -19.12 -16.62
C GLU A 164 3.05 -19.95 -15.60
N TYR A 165 3.41 -19.38 -14.45
CA TYR A 165 4.25 -20.01 -13.44
C TYR A 165 3.41 -20.54 -12.27
N ASN A 166 3.71 -21.75 -11.83
CA ASN A 166 3.16 -22.37 -10.64
C ASN A 166 4.25 -22.48 -9.57
N VAL A 167 4.05 -21.78 -8.45
CA VAL A 167 5.05 -21.68 -7.38
C VAL A 167 5.26 -23.02 -6.67
N GLU A 168 4.18 -23.77 -6.41
CA GLU A 168 4.22 -25.05 -5.70
C GLU A 168 4.96 -26.11 -6.52
N ARG A 169 4.58 -26.27 -7.80
CA ARG A 169 5.17 -27.27 -8.70
C ARG A 169 6.52 -26.83 -9.28
N ARG A 170 6.92 -25.58 -9.07
CA ARG A 170 8.12 -24.95 -9.64
C ARG A 170 8.23 -25.16 -11.15
N ARG A 171 7.09 -25.00 -11.85
CA ARG A 171 6.98 -25.22 -13.29
C ARG A 171 6.29 -24.02 -13.94
N ALA A 172 6.75 -23.70 -15.13
CA ALA A 172 6.06 -22.77 -16.01
C ALA A 172 5.35 -23.53 -17.13
N ARG A 173 4.21 -23.01 -17.59
CA ARG A 173 3.48 -23.45 -18.78
C ARG A 173 3.32 -22.31 -19.76
N SER A 174 3.01 -22.66 -21.01
CA SER A 174 2.74 -21.66 -22.06
C SER A 174 3.85 -20.60 -22.15
N VAL A 175 5.10 -21.05 -22.16
CA VAL A 175 6.26 -20.18 -22.19
C VAL A 175 6.44 -19.60 -23.58
N SER A 176 6.46 -18.27 -23.67
CA SER A 176 6.76 -17.53 -24.89
C SER A 176 7.94 -16.61 -24.63
N ILE A 177 8.98 -16.77 -25.42
CA ILE A 177 10.21 -15.96 -25.33
C ILE A 177 10.37 -15.23 -26.65
N THR A 178 10.43 -13.93 -26.59
CA THR A 178 10.58 -13.07 -27.76
C THR A 178 11.87 -12.28 -27.66
N ARG A 179 12.72 -12.40 -28.65
CA ARG A 179 13.94 -11.57 -28.81
C ARG A 179 13.73 -10.62 -29.99
N PRO A 180 13.41 -9.34 -29.73
CA PRO A 180 13.15 -8.36 -30.81
C PRO A 180 14.37 -8.18 -31.74
N THR A 181 15.57 -8.22 -31.15
CA THR A 181 16.85 -7.99 -31.85
C THR A 181 17.15 -9.08 -32.90
N THR A 182 16.86 -10.34 -32.61
CA THR A 182 17.09 -11.48 -33.50
C THR A 182 15.82 -11.96 -34.22
N ARG A 183 14.65 -11.34 -33.92
CA ARG A 183 13.32 -11.79 -34.38
C ARG A 183 13.02 -13.26 -34.08
N GLU A 184 13.70 -13.82 -33.07
CA GLU A 184 13.47 -15.19 -32.64
C GLU A 184 12.29 -15.25 -31.69
N HIS A 185 11.36 -16.16 -31.99
CA HIS A 185 10.26 -16.52 -31.11
C HIS A 185 10.44 -17.98 -30.69
N ILE A 186 10.58 -18.20 -29.39
CA ILE A 186 10.64 -19.53 -28.79
C ILE A 186 9.35 -19.73 -28.03
N ARG A 187 8.63 -20.80 -28.35
CA ARG A 187 7.45 -21.22 -27.60
C ARG A 187 7.72 -22.58 -26.99
N ALA A 188 7.30 -22.80 -25.74
CA ALA A 188 7.42 -24.08 -25.09
C ALA A 188 6.17 -24.40 -24.27
N LEU A 189 5.83 -25.66 -24.20
CA LEU A 189 4.66 -26.13 -23.47
C LEU A 189 4.91 -26.07 -21.97
N GLU A 190 6.10 -26.51 -21.53
CA GLU A 190 6.53 -26.44 -20.12
C GLU A 190 7.98 -25.95 -20.02
N ALA A 191 8.28 -25.32 -18.87
CA ALA A 191 9.65 -24.97 -18.50
C ALA A 191 9.91 -25.23 -17.03
N ARG A 192 11.13 -25.67 -16.73
CA ARG A 192 11.60 -25.92 -15.35
C ARG A 192 12.91 -25.18 -15.11
N PRO A 193 13.06 -24.52 -13.95
CA PRO A 193 14.33 -23.87 -13.62
C PRO A 193 15.39 -24.90 -13.29
N VAL A 194 16.60 -24.69 -13.83
CA VAL A 194 17.81 -25.46 -13.54
C VAL A 194 18.97 -24.55 -13.16
N ALA A 195 20.05 -25.12 -12.65
CA ALA A 195 21.24 -24.34 -12.37
C ALA A 195 21.79 -23.72 -13.67
N GLY A 196 21.69 -22.38 -13.77
CA GLY A 196 22.18 -21.61 -14.92
C GLY A 196 21.21 -21.40 -16.07
N GLY A 197 19.90 -21.68 -15.92
CA GLY A 197 18.91 -21.43 -16.96
C GLY A 197 17.58 -22.16 -16.77
N TRP A 198 16.90 -22.42 -17.88
CA TRP A 198 15.61 -23.11 -17.93
C TRP A 198 15.65 -24.25 -18.91
N VAL A 199 15.09 -25.38 -18.54
CA VAL A 199 14.85 -26.51 -19.45
C VAL A 199 13.42 -26.39 -19.96
N LEU A 200 13.30 -26.19 -21.25
CA LEU A 200 12.05 -26.09 -22.00
C LEU A 200 11.69 -27.50 -22.53
N THR A 201 10.45 -27.90 -22.40
CA THR A 201 9.90 -29.13 -22.94
C THR A 201 8.95 -28.76 -24.09
N ASP A 202 9.06 -29.51 -25.19
CA ASP A 202 8.33 -29.28 -26.45
C ASP A 202 8.53 -27.80 -26.93
N ALA A 203 9.79 -27.40 -27.04
CA ALA A 203 10.16 -26.08 -27.46
C ALA A 203 10.18 -25.95 -28.99
N THR A 204 9.47 -24.94 -29.51
CA THR A 204 9.50 -24.58 -30.93
C THR A 204 10.34 -23.33 -31.10
N VAL A 205 11.40 -23.41 -31.87
CA VAL A 205 12.31 -22.31 -32.20
C VAL A 205 12.22 -22.09 -33.72
N GLY A 206 11.55 -21.03 -34.16
CA GLY A 206 11.20 -20.84 -35.57
C GLY A 206 10.29 -21.98 -36.05
N ASP A 207 10.75 -22.77 -37.04
CA ASP A 207 10.00 -23.91 -37.60
C ASP A 207 10.45 -25.26 -37.05
N GLN A 208 11.40 -25.34 -36.15
CA GLN A 208 11.92 -26.55 -35.58
C GLN A 208 11.40 -26.80 -34.17
N THR A 209 10.93 -28.02 -33.90
CA THR A 209 10.46 -28.44 -32.57
C THR A 209 11.48 -29.38 -31.93
N PHE A 210 11.85 -29.02 -30.72
CA PHE A 210 12.79 -29.80 -29.89
C PHE A 210 12.05 -30.38 -28.68
N PRO A 211 12.08 -31.69 -28.44
CA PRO A 211 11.42 -32.29 -27.29
C PRO A 211 12.02 -31.81 -25.95
N ARG A 212 13.28 -31.40 -25.97
CA ARG A 212 13.96 -30.83 -24.82
C ARG A 212 15.00 -29.80 -25.26
N PHE A 213 14.84 -28.54 -24.80
CA PHE A 213 15.74 -27.44 -25.13
C PHE A 213 16.22 -26.76 -23.85
N THR A 214 17.54 -26.63 -23.67
CA THR A 214 18.09 -25.95 -22.51
C THR A 214 18.41 -24.50 -22.87
N LEU A 215 17.66 -23.57 -22.30
CA LEU A 215 17.87 -22.15 -22.47
C LEU A 215 18.84 -21.65 -21.39
N LYS A 216 20.03 -21.23 -21.80
CA LYS A 216 20.96 -20.51 -20.92
C LYS A 216 20.51 -19.04 -20.86
N THR A 217 20.08 -18.57 -19.70
CA THR A 217 19.63 -17.20 -19.48
C THR A 217 19.97 -16.74 -18.08
N ALA A 218 20.15 -15.42 -17.91
CA ALA A 218 20.33 -14.80 -16.61
C ALA A 218 19.06 -14.82 -15.74
N LEU A 219 17.89 -15.18 -16.32
CA LEU A 219 16.62 -15.25 -15.61
C LEU A 219 16.67 -16.36 -14.54
N ARG A 220 16.67 -15.94 -13.29
CA ARG A 220 16.64 -16.86 -12.14
C ARG A 220 15.21 -17.10 -11.68
N ARG A 221 14.97 -18.24 -11.04
CA ARG A 221 13.69 -18.56 -10.41
C ARG A 221 13.19 -17.44 -9.48
N ARG A 222 14.10 -16.84 -8.71
CA ARG A 222 13.77 -15.73 -7.78
C ARG A 222 13.21 -14.49 -8.50
N ASP A 223 13.63 -14.23 -9.71
CA ASP A 223 13.17 -13.09 -10.50
C ASP A 223 11.74 -13.32 -10.98
N VAL A 224 11.40 -14.56 -11.36
CA VAL A 224 10.03 -14.97 -11.70
C VAL A 224 9.11 -14.92 -10.48
N GLU A 225 9.57 -15.40 -9.34
CA GLU A 225 8.81 -15.38 -8.08
C GLU A 225 8.60 -13.94 -7.57
N ARG A 226 9.58 -13.04 -7.73
CA ARG A 226 9.43 -11.60 -7.46
C ARG A 226 8.42 -10.92 -8.37
N ALA A 227 8.38 -11.29 -9.63
CA ALA A 227 7.42 -10.72 -10.59
C ALA A 227 5.97 -11.19 -10.33
N LEU A 228 5.78 -12.24 -9.53
CA LEU A 228 4.47 -12.67 -9.04
C LEU A 228 3.96 -11.85 -7.86
N VAL A 229 4.86 -11.15 -7.14
CA VAL A 229 4.49 -10.23 -6.07
C VAL A 229 3.76 -9.04 -6.68
N ASP A 230 2.67 -8.62 -6.05
CA ASP A 230 1.91 -7.46 -6.52
C ASP A 230 2.82 -6.22 -6.56
N PRO A 231 2.94 -5.54 -7.71
CA PRO A 231 3.74 -4.31 -7.82
C PRO A 231 3.35 -3.23 -6.82
N SER A 232 2.13 -3.29 -6.28
CA SER A 232 1.67 -2.36 -5.25
C SER A 232 2.41 -2.52 -3.92
N VAL A 233 3.11 -3.63 -3.69
CA VAL A 233 3.85 -3.94 -2.47
C VAL A 233 5.36 -3.72 -2.66
N CYS A 234 5.85 -3.67 -3.91
CA CYS A 234 7.27 -3.48 -4.22
C CYS A 234 7.81 -2.14 -3.70
N PRO A 235 9.06 -2.06 -3.21
CA PRO A 235 9.70 -0.80 -2.83
C PRO A 235 9.91 0.13 -4.03
N ILE A 236 10.19 1.41 -3.77
CA ILE A 236 10.44 2.42 -4.83
C ILE A 236 11.61 2.03 -5.74
N SER A 237 12.65 1.36 -5.21
CA SER A 237 13.77 0.84 -6.00
C SER A 237 13.30 -0.10 -7.10
N ASP A 238 12.53 -1.12 -6.71
CA ASP A 238 12.06 -2.16 -7.62
C ASP A 238 11.03 -1.60 -8.62
N LEU A 239 10.20 -0.63 -8.18
CA LEU A 239 9.30 0.09 -9.09
C LEU A 239 10.04 0.89 -10.15
N ARG A 240 11.20 1.48 -9.83
CA ARG A 240 12.06 2.17 -10.83
C ARG A 240 12.61 1.19 -11.86
N ASP A 241 13.01 0.01 -11.42
CA ASP A 241 13.53 -1.02 -12.33
C ASP A 241 12.40 -1.59 -13.21
N LEU A 242 11.19 -1.78 -12.66
CA LEU A 242 10.01 -2.14 -13.45
C LEU A 242 9.62 -1.06 -14.48
N ILE A 243 9.72 0.23 -14.13
CA ILE A 243 9.47 1.34 -15.05
C ILE A 243 10.51 1.37 -16.18
N ARG A 244 11.78 1.03 -15.90
CA ARG A 244 12.82 0.93 -16.94
C ARG A 244 12.59 -0.26 -17.84
N ALA A 245 12.20 -1.42 -17.27
CA ALA A 245 11.90 -2.62 -18.02
C ALA A 245 10.67 -2.46 -18.93
N GLU A 246 9.62 -1.79 -18.44
CA GLU A 246 8.38 -1.56 -19.16
C GLU A 246 7.98 -0.08 -19.18
N PRO A 247 8.63 0.77 -19.99
CA PRO A 247 8.35 2.20 -20.01
C PRO A 247 6.93 2.56 -20.45
N ALA A 248 6.27 1.69 -21.20
CA ALA A 248 4.89 1.86 -21.66
C ALA A 248 3.84 1.58 -20.57
N ASN A 249 4.22 0.88 -19.51
CA ASN A 249 3.29 0.49 -18.45
C ASN A 249 3.00 1.65 -17.49
N ARG A 250 1.85 2.28 -17.70
CA ARG A 250 1.40 3.43 -16.89
C ARG A 250 1.12 3.09 -15.44
N ALA A 251 0.75 1.84 -15.15
CA ALA A 251 0.45 1.40 -13.80
C ALA A 251 1.67 1.49 -12.88
N TYR A 252 2.86 1.13 -13.35
CA TYR A 252 4.10 1.23 -12.55
C TYR A 252 4.47 2.69 -12.25
N ARG A 253 4.34 3.59 -13.24
CA ARG A 253 4.54 5.02 -13.01
C ARG A 253 3.53 5.59 -12.02
N MET A 254 2.27 5.15 -12.11
CA MET A 254 1.22 5.56 -11.19
C MET A 254 1.55 5.12 -9.76
N LEU A 255 1.94 3.86 -9.56
CA LEU A 255 2.34 3.33 -8.25
C LEU A 255 3.55 4.08 -7.68
N TYR A 256 4.54 4.40 -8.51
CA TYR A 256 5.71 5.18 -8.12
C TYR A 256 5.33 6.56 -7.56
N HIS A 257 4.50 7.32 -8.28
CA HIS A 257 4.03 8.62 -7.81
C HIS A 257 3.12 8.51 -6.59
N ALA A 258 2.26 7.49 -6.51
CA ALA A 258 1.43 7.21 -5.34
C ALA A 258 2.25 6.89 -4.08
N ARG A 259 3.44 6.29 -4.24
CA ARG A 259 4.39 6.10 -3.13
C ARG A 259 4.98 7.41 -2.64
N LEU A 260 5.33 8.32 -3.56
CA LEU A 260 5.88 9.63 -3.22
C LEU A 260 4.86 10.54 -2.52
N THR A 261 3.58 10.45 -2.89
CA THR A 261 2.52 11.24 -2.27
C THR A 261 2.08 10.70 -0.91
N TYR A 262 2.33 9.44 -0.60
CA TYR A 262 1.87 8.76 0.61
C TYR A 262 2.16 9.52 1.92
N PRO A 263 3.38 10.03 2.21
CA PRO A 263 3.64 10.70 3.48
C PRO A 263 2.84 12.00 3.66
N PHE A 264 2.42 12.63 2.57
CA PHE A 264 1.64 13.88 2.62
C PHE A 264 0.17 13.63 2.93
N VAL A 265 -0.38 12.45 2.57
CA VAL A 265 -1.80 12.13 2.72
C VAL A 265 -2.28 12.29 4.15
N GLY A 266 -1.54 11.73 5.12
CA GLY A 266 -1.93 11.82 6.53
C GLY A 266 -1.91 13.25 7.07
N ILE A 267 -0.89 14.04 6.69
CA ILE A 267 -0.75 15.45 7.10
C ILE A 267 -1.89 16.28 6.52
N ILE A 268 -2.25 16.05 5.26
CA ILE A 268 -3.35 16.74 4.57
C ILE A 268 -4.70 16.40 5.22
N LEU A 269 -4.93 15.12 5.52
CA LEU A 269 -6.16 14.72 6.20
C LEU A 269 -6.29 15.35 7.58
N VAL A 270 -5.21 15.44 8.36
CA VAL A 270 -5.18 16.17 9.63
C VAL A 270 -5.52 17.66 9.40
N GLY A 271 -4.92 18.26 8.38
CA GLY A 271 -5.17 19.67 8.01
C GLY A 271 -6.62 19.94 7.61
N LEU A 272 -7.25 19.00 6.91
CA LEU A 272 -8.66 19.08 6.54
C LEU A 272 -9.61 18.88 7.73
N GLY A 273 -9.31 17.93 8.60
CA GLY A 273 -10.22 17.56 9.69
C GLY A 273 -10.23 18.55 10.85
N LEU A 274 -9.08 19.10 11.22
CA LEU A 274 -8.94 19.99 12.36
C LEU A 274 -9.85 21.24 12.33
N PRO A 275 -10.00 21.96 11.19
CA PRO A 275 -10.90 23.09 11.09
C PRO A 275 -12.35 22.74 11.44
N PHE A 276 -12.82 21.61 10.95
CA PHE A 276 -14.21 21.20 11.22
C PHE A 276 -14.43 20.81 12.68
N VAL A 277 -13.45 20.18 13.31
CA VAL A 277 -13.52 19.84 14.73
C VAL A 277 -13.54 21.11 15.59
N ILE A 278 -12.62 22.03 15.33
CA ILE A 278 -12.51 23.28 16.11
C ILE A 278 -13.70 24.21 15.86
N GLY A 279 -14.21 24.30 14.62
CA GLY A 279 -15.36 25.15 14.27
C GLY A 279 -16.69 24.69 14.86
N HIS A 280 -16.91 23.38 14.93
CA HIS A 280 -18.15 22.80 15.46
C HIS A 280 -18.32 22.94 16.98
N GLU A 281 -17.23 23.05 17.71
CA GLU A 281 -17.26 23.23 19.16
C GLU A 281 -17.81 24.61 19.59
N ARG A 282 -17.65 25.64 18.75
CA ARG A 282 -18.26 26.94 18.96
C ARG A 282 -19.81 26.88 18.98
N ILE A 283 -20.41 25.81 18.44
CA ILE A 283 -21.88 25.69 18.28
C ILE A 283 -22.49 24.77 19.37
N GLY A 284 -21.68 24.27 20.34
CA GLY A 284 -22.19 23.42 21.44
C GLY A 284 -22.66 22.02 20.98
N ARG A 285 -22.26 21.58 19.79
CA ARG A 285 -22.66 20.29 19.22
C ARG A 285 -21.78 19.13 19.69
N SER A 286 -22.39 17.94 19.79
CA SER A 286 -21.83 16.69 20.25
C SER A 286 -20.47 16.34 19.61
N ARG A 287 -19.53 15.84 20.42
CA ARG A 287 -18.21 15.28 19.99
C ARG A 287 -18.32 14.25 18.87
N LEU A 288 -19.43 13.49 18.85
CA LEU A 288 -19.73 12.50 17.82
C LEU A 288 -19.86 13.11 16.43
N LEU A 289 -20.35 14.36 16.32
CA LEU A 289 -20.46 15.05 15.03
C LEU A 289 -19.08 15.36 14.43
N GLY A 290 -18.11 15.77 15.25
CA GLY A 290 -16.75 16.02 14.79
C GLY A 290 -16.09 14.77 14.21
N VAL A 291 -16.28 13.61 14.87
CA VAL A 291 -15.80 12.31 14.37
C VAL A 291 -16.54 11.93 13.10
N GLY A 292 -17.86 12.11 13.02
CA GLY A 292 -18.66 11.85 11.83
C GLY A 292 -18.20 12.62 10.60
N VAL A 293 -17.87 13.92 10.78
CA VAL A 293 -17.30 14.73 9.70
C VAL A 293 -15.95 14.19 9.23
N CYS A 294 -15.10 13.71 10.14
CA CYS A 294 -13.83 13.08 9.76
C CYS A 294 -14.02 11.81 8.92
N VAL A 295 -15.05 11.00 9.22
CA VAL A 295 -15.40 9.84 8.38
C VAL A 295 -15.76 10.30 6.96
N VAL A 296 -16.62 11.31 6.84
CA VAL A 296 -17.04 11.85 5.54
C VAL A 296 -15.83 12.40 4.76
N ILE A 297 -14.94 13.15 5.41
CA ILE A 297 -13.71 13.67 4.79
C ILE A 297 -12.85 12.52 4.27
N CYS A 298 -12.64 11.46 5.08
CA CYS A 298 -11.93 10.27 4.64
C CYS A 298 -12.58 9.65 3.41
N MET A 299 -13.89 9.43 3.44
CA MET A 299 -14.61 8.80 2.32
C MET A 299 -14.44 9.62 1.04
N ILE A 300 -14.64 10.93 1.10
CA ILE A 300 -14.48 11.82 -0.06
C ILE A 300 -13.04 11.76 -0.58
N PHE A 301 -12.05 11.93 0.29
CA PHE A 301 -10.64 11.92 -0.09
C PHE A 301 -10.24 10.60 -0.74
N TYR A 302 -10.56 9.47 -0.12
CA TYR A 302 -10.19 8.15 -0.66
C TYR A 302 -10.94 7.81 -1.93
N THR A 303 -12.20 8.23 -2.06
CA THR A 303 -12.97 8.04 -3.31
C THR A 303 -12.33 8.83 -4.46
N VAL A 304 -12.02 10.12 -4.25
CA VAL A 304 -11.35 10.95 -5.26
C VAL A 304 -9.97 10.38 -5.61
N ASN A 305 -9.21 9.97 -4.60
CA ASN A 305 -7.90 9.37 -4.80
C ASN A 305 -7.99 8.05 -5.59
N PHE A 306 -8.95 7.19 -5.28
CA PHE A 306 -9.20 5.95 -6.00
C PHE A 306 -9.56 6.20 -7.47
N VAL A 307 -10.49 7.13 -7.74
CA VAL A 307 -10.88 7.51 -9.12
C VAL A 307 -9.68 8.08 -9.88
N ALA A 308 -8.94 9.02 -9.28
CA ALA A 308 -7.76 9.62 -9.91
C ALA A 308 -6.70 8.56 -10.24
N HIS A 309 -6.42 7.63 -9.31
CA HIS A 309 -5.48 6.53 -9.52
C HIS A 309 -5.92 5.59 -10.67
N ASN A 310 -7.21 5.28 -10.76
CA ASN A 310 -7.73 4.45 -11.86
C ASN A 310 -7.60 5.17 -13.21
N LEU A 311 -7.93 6.47 -13.28
CA LEU A 311 -7.74 7.27 -14.49
C LEU A 311 -6.26 7.36 -14.91
N GLY A 312 -5.35 7.40 -13.93
CA GLY A 312 -3.90 7.35 -14.18
C GLY A 312 -3.42 6.00 -14.72
N LYS A 313 -3.95 4.89 -14.19
CA LYS A 313 -3.62 3.53 -14.65
C LYS A 313 -4.15 3.26 -16.07
N THR A 314 -5.39 3.68 -16.37
CA THR A 314 -6.03 3.49 -17.68
C THR A 314 -5.50 4.44 -18.74
N GLY A 315 -4.84 5.54 -18.33
CA GLY A 315 -4.18 6.49 -19.24
C GLY A 315 -5.03 7.66 -19.67
N TYR A 316 -6.20 7.86 -19.09
CA TYR A 316 -6.99 9.09 -19.29
C TYR A 316 -6.28 10.31 -18.70
N LEU A 317 -5.48 10.11 -17.63
CA LEU A 317 -4.66 11.15 -17.02
C LEU A 317 -3.18 10.71 -17.01
N PRO A 318 -2.23 11.67 -17.13
CA PRO A 318 -0.83 11.41 -16.88
C PRO A 318 -0.65 10.84 -15.47
N PRO A 319 0.14 9.75 -15.27
CA PRO A 319 0.29 9.11 -13.97
C PRO A 319 0.74 10.05 -12.83
N ALA A 320 1.61 11.00 -13.14
CA ALA A 320 2.05 12.01 -12.18
C ALA A 320 0.89 12.91 -11.74
N LEU A 321 0.11 13.46 -12.68
CA LEU A 321 -1.04 14.30 -12.35
C LEU A 321 -2.09 13.51 -11.55
N ALA A 322 -2.38 12.28 -11.93
CA ALA A 322 -3.35 11.45 -11.25
C ALA A 322 -2.99 11.18 -9.77
N ALA A 323 -1.70 11.06 -9.45
CA ALA A 323 -1.24 10.86 -8.08
C ALA A 323 -1.19 12.17 -7.27
N TRP A 324 -0.72 13.26 -7.88
CA TRP A 324 -0.49 14.51 -7.16
C TRP A 324 -1.72 15.41 -7.07
N LEU A 325 -2.64 15.37 -8.04
CA LEU A 325 -3.81 16.24 -8.10
C LEU A 325 -4.70 16.15 -6.83
N PRO A 326 -5.10 14.97 -6.34
CA PRO A 326 -5.85 14.89 -5.08
C PRO A 326 -5.07 15.49 -3.91
N THR A 327 -3.77 15.19 -3.82
CA THR A 327 -2.90 15.67 -2.75
C THR A 327 -2.81 17.20 -2.72
N VAL A 328 -2.64 17.82 -3.89
CA VAL A 328 -2.53 19.28 -4.02
C VAL A 328 -3.87 19.96 -3.75
N VAL A 329 -4.97 19.47 -4.33
CA VAL A 329 -6.30 20.06 -4.16
C VAL A 329 -6.75 20.01 -2.70
N PHE A 330 -6.67 18.82 -2.09
CA PHE A 330 -7.07 18.67 -0.69
C PHE A 330 -6.09 19.34 0.27
N GLY A 331 -4.81 19.43 -0.08
CA GLY A 331 -3.82 20.20 0.68
C GLY A 331 -4.12 21.69 0.68
N ALA A 332 -4.46 22.26 -0.48
CA ALA A 332 -4.85 23.65 -0.60
C ALA A 332 -6.15 23.96 0.16
N LEU A 333 -7.16 23.06 0.06
CA LEU A 333 -8.40 23.18 0.83
C LEU A 333 -8.15 23.11 2.34
N GLY A 334 -7.30 22.19 2.80
CA GLY A 334 -6.94 22.09 4.21
C GLY A 334 -6.25 23.35 4.73
N PHE A 335 -5.32 23.90 3.95
CA PHE A 335 -4.66 25.16 4.27
C PHE A 335 -5.66 26.34 4.33
N TYR A 336 -6.53 26.45 3.32
CA TYR A 336 -7.57 27.49 3.27
C TYR A 336 -8.50 27.45 4.49
N PHE A 337 -9.00 26.26 4.85
CA PHE A 337 -9.85 26.11 6.02
C PHE A 337 -9.14 26.41 7.36
N LEU A 338 -7.85 26.12 7.45
CA LEU A 338 -7.05 26.47 8.64
C LEU A 338 -6.85 27.97 8.76
N ASP A 339 -6.63 28.65 7.64
CA ASP A 339 -6.44 30.12 7.61
C ASP A 339 -7.72 30.87 8.02
N THR A 340 -8.87 30.40 7.54
CA THR A 340 -10.18 31.00 7.91
C THR A 340 -10.53 30.85 9.39
N LEU A 341 -9.92 29.93 10.13
CA LEU A 341 -10.09 29.84 11.58
C LEU A 341 -9.31 30.90 12.37
N HIS A 342 -8.34 31.52 11.71
CA HIS A 342 -7.44 32.48 12.32
C HIS A 342 -7.99 33.91 12.22
N SER A 343 -8.88 34.14 11.26
CA SER A 343 -9.63 35.40 11.09
C SER A 343 -10.87 35.43 11.98
#